data_d79a7c9ff183aeca71b751f1eb77e8c9
#
_entry.id   d79a7c9ff183aeca71b751f1eb77e8c9
#
_cell.length_a   1.000
_cell.length_b   1.000
_cell.length_c   1.000
_cell.angle_alpha   90.00
_cell.angle_beta   90.00
_cell.angle_gamma   90.00
#
_symmetry.space_group_name_H-M   'P 1'
#
loop_
_entity.id
_entity.type
_entity.pdbx_description
1 polymer ?
#
loop_
_entity_poly.entity_id
_entity_poly.type
_entity_poly.pdbx_seq_one_letter_code
_entity_poly.pdbx_strand_id
1 'polypeptide(L)'
;MTRMIKLIPQQTNQPNLSAELGSEIAKFSKSKVGQDKKLTKVLDLFKASGFKSTDLISNTSKGSTATEEQFTWCKQMIMNGFPAGVKELCELSAKAAGDKVIDGRNRSYWSKQPNSIMGALNTQLRNREEIDAEIASGKQGADARTRSQELIAKDELTGLINRLQKAETFQTTMDLDTMISQLQAMVKSIG
;
A
#
# COMPACT_ATOMS: atom_id res chain seq x y z
N MET A 1 55.24 9.78 -8.28
CA MET A 1 54.37 9.33 -7.14
C MET A 1 52.94 9.31 -7.61
N THR A 2 52.45 8.14 -8.03
CA THR A 2 51.09 7.95 -8.56
C THR A 2 50.15 7.65 -7.38
N ARG A 3 49.24 8.57 -7.08
CA ARG A 3 48.21 8.33 -6.06
C ARG A 3 47.19 7.33 -6.58
N MET A 4 47.19 6.12 -6.02
CA MET A 4 46.10 5.17 -6.19
C MET A 4 44.86 5.72 -5.49
N ILE A 5 43.84 6.08 -6.28
CA ILE A 5 42.51 6.37 -5.79
C ILE A 5 41.87 4.99 -5.48
N LYS A 6 41.76 4.66 -4.20
CA LYS A 6 40.91 3.52 -3.75
C LYS A 6 39.48 3.88 -4.11
N LEU A 7 38.94 3.24 -5.14
CA LEU A 7 37.50 3.17 -5.37
C LEU A 7 36.88 2.44 -4.17
N ILE A 8 36.19 3.20 -3.33
CA ILE A 8 35.29 2.66 -2.32
C ILE A 8 34.14 2.03 -3.10
N PRO A 9 33.84 0.72 -2.95
CA PRO A 9 32.66 0.14 -3.57
C PRO A 9 31.44 0.89 -3.03
N GLN A 10 30.71 1.55 -3.91
CA GLN A 10 29.37 2.03 -3.56
C GLN A 10 28.55 0.78 -3.25
N GLN A 11 28.25 0.54 -1.98
CA GLN A 11 27.23 -0.40 -1.59
C GLN A 11 25.93 0.10 -2.21
N THR A 12 25.54 -0.52 -3.31
CA THR A 12 24.19 -0.38 -3.84
C THR A 12 23.27 -0.97 -2.78
N ASN A 13 22.58 -0.10 -2.03
CA ASN A 13 21.53 -0.47 -1.09
C ASN A 13 20.32 -0.98 -1.88
N GLN A 14 20.49 -2.11 -2.58
CA GLN A 14 19.37 -2.77 -3.24
C GLN A 14 18.61 -3.60 -2.21
N PRO A 15 17.26 -3.53 -2.21
CA PRO A 15 16.43 -4.34 -1.34
C PRO A 15 16.72 -5.83 -1.51
N ASN A 16 16.76 -6.57 -0.40
CA ASN A 16 16.99 -8.00 -0.39
C ASN A 16 15.69 -8.77 -0.69
N LEU A 17 15.68 -9.51 -1.80
CA LEU A 17 14.56 -10.35 -2.24
C LEU A 17 14.57 -11.69 -1.49
N SER A 18 14.31 -11.67 -0.18
CA SER A 18 14.38 -12.86 0.66
C SER A 18 13.17 -13.79 0.47
N ALA A 19 13.40 -15.10 0.61
CA ALA A 19 12.33 -16.10 0.56
C ALA A 19 11.30 -15.90 1.69
N GLU A 20 11.74 -15.42 2.85
CA GLU A 20 10.85 -15.12 3.98
C GLU A 20 9.89 -13.99 3.64
N LEU A 21 10.40 -12.87 3.11
CA LEU A 21 9.56 -11.75 2.66
C LEU A 21 8.56 -12.22 1.60
N GLY A 22 9.00 -13.02 0.62
CA GLY A 22 8.13 -13.57 -0.41
C GLY A 22 7.00 -14.43 0.15
N SER A 23 7.31 -15.30 1.13
CA SER A 23 6.32 -16.12 1.81
C SER A 23 5.27 -15.29 2.56
N GLU A 24 5.68 -14.25 3.27
CA GLU A 24 4.75 -13.39 4.01
C GLU A 24 3.90 -12.51 3.08
N ILE A 25 4.43 -12.03 1.96
CA ILE A 25 3.64 -11.36 0.91
C ILE A 25 2.56 -12.31 0.36
N ALA A 26 2.91 -13.56 0.06
CA ALA A 26 1.95 -14.56 -0.43
C ALA A 26 0.85 -14.85 0.61
N LYS A 27 1.21 -15.00 1.89
CA LYS A 27 0.25 -15.19 2.99
C LYS A 27 -0.67 -13.97 3.18
N PHE A 28 -0.13 -12.77 3.04
CA PHE A 28 -0.91 -11.54 3.11
C PHE A 28 -1.92 -11.47 1.96
N SER A 29 -1.50 -11.76 0.73
CA SER A 29 -2.38 -11.70 -0.45
C SER A 29 -3.50 -12.75 -0.40
N LYS A 30 -3.28 -13.91 0.24
CA LYS A 30 -4.28 -14.98 0.42
C LYS A 30 -5.39 -14.60 1.39
N SER A 31 -5.10 -13.77 2.39
CA SER A 31 -6.05 -13.48 3.46
C SER A 31 -6.70 -12.11 3.30
N LYS A 32 -7.98 -12.09 2.92
CA LYS A 32 -8.78 -10.85 2.87
C LYS A 32 -9.33 -10.41 4.25
N VAL A 33 -9.19 -11.22 5.29
CA VAL A 33 -9.83 -11.00 6.60
C VAL A 33 -8.82 -11.21 7.73
N GLY A 34 -8.73 -10.28 8.67
CA GLY A 34 -7.80 -10.35 9.81
C GLY A 34 -6.39 -9.87 9.48
N GLN A 35 -6.27 -8.79 8.74
CA GLN A 35 -5.05 -8.38 8.03
C GLN A 35 -4.01 -7.68 8.89
N ASP A 36 -4.36 -7.07 10.03
CA ASP A 36 -3.47 -6.14 10.72
C ASP A 36 -2.15 -6.78 11.20
N LYS A 37 -2.22 -7.96 11.82
CA LYS A 37 -1.00 -8.66 12.29
C LYS A 37 -0.12 -9.14 11.14
N LYS A 38 -0.74 -9.63 10.05
CA LYS A 38 0.00 -10.11 8.88
C LYS A 38 0.60 -8.94 8.10
N LEU A 39 -0.14 -7.84 8.00
CA LEU A 39 0.32 -6.61 7.38
C LEU A 39 1.55 -6.07 8.13
N THR A 40 1.49 -5.96 9.46
CA THR A 40 2.62 -5.50 10.29
C THR A 40 3.87 -6.33 10.01
N LYS A 41 3.75 -7.67 10.01
CA LYS A 41 4.89 -8.56 9.74
C LYS A 41 5.47 -8.34 8.33
N VAL A 42 4.63 -8.19 7.32
CA VAL A 42 5.09 -7.91 5.95
C VAL A 42 5.82 -6.57 5.86
N LEU A 43 5.30 -5.53 6.51
CA LEU A 43 5.93 -4.21 6.53
C LEU A 43 7.27 -4.22 7.28
N ASP A 44 7.38 -4.96 8.40
CA ASP A 44 8.63 -5.15 9.14
C ASP A 44 9.69 -5.83 8.26
N LEU A 45 9.30 -6.85 7.51
CA LEU A 45 10.19 -7.56 6.60
C LEU A 45 10.60 -6.70 5.39
N PHE A 46 9.71 -5.89 4.82
CA PHE A 46 10.07 -4.93 3.79
C PHE A 46 11.15 -3.97 4.29
N LYS A 47 10.95 -3.40 5.48
CA LYS A 47 11.92 -2.50 6.11
C LYS A 47 13.27 -3.20 6.38
N ALA A 48 13.24 -4.40 6.96
CA ALA A 48 14.43 -5.18 7.25
C ALA A 48 15.20 -5.58 5.97
N SER A 49 14.47 -5.78 4.87
CA SER A 49 15.03 -6.10 3.55
C SER A 49 15.49 -4.86 2.76
N GLY A 50 15.40 -3.66 3.32
CA GLY A 50 15.81 -2.40 2.69
C GLY A 50 14.84 -1.86 1.63
N PHE A 51 13.62 -2.38 1.55
CA PHE A 51 12.58 -1.84 0.66
C PHE A 51 12.06 -0.49 1.17
N LYS A 52 11.83 0.41 0.24
CA LYS A 52 11.11 1.68 0.44
C LYS A 52 9.75 1.62 -0.24
N SER A 53 8.84 2.48 0.18
CA SER A 53 7.54 2.60 -0.46
C SER A 53 7.66 2.84 -1.98
N THR A 54 8.64 3.64 -2.41
CA THR A 54 8.94 3.91 -3.82
C THR A 54 9.35 2.68 -4.63
N ASP A 55 9.83 1.61 -3.99
CA ASP A 55 10.18 0.34 -4.64
C ASP A 55 8.96 -0.53 -4.94
N LEU A 56 7.79 -0.19 -4.39
CA LEU A 56 6.51 -0.86 -4.65
C LEU A 56 5.66 -0.14 -5.71
N ILE A 57 6.17 0.94 -6.28
CA ILE A 57 5.55 1.64 -7.41
C ILE A 57 6.03 1.01 -8.72
N SER A 58 5.18 0.96 -9.74
CA SER A 58 5.58 0.48 -11.06
C SER A 58 6.86 1.18 -11.52
N ASN A 59 7.85 0.40 -11.97
CA ASN A 59 9.14 0.89 -12.48
C ASN A 59 9.03 1.91 -13.62
N THR A 60 7.89 1.95 -14.31
CA THR A 60 7.59 2.93 -15.36
C THR A 60 6.93 4.19 -14.83
N SER A 61 6.60 4.26 -13.54
CA SER A 61 5.90 5.39 -12.93
C SER A 61 6.88 6.44 -12.41
N LYS A 62 6.49 7.72 -12.52
CA LYS A 62 7.26 8.83 -11.95
C LYS A 62 7.38 8.65 -10.43
N GLY A 63 8.60 8.79 -9.92
CA GLY A 63 8.90 8.66 -8.49
C GLY A 63 9.15 7.22 -8.02
N SER A 64 9.14 6.23 -8.93
CA SER A 64 9.58 4.88 -8.62
C SER A 64 11.10 4.79 -8.49
N THR A 65 11.56 4.03 -7.49
CA THR A 65 12.95 3.58 -7.36
C THR A 65 13.08 2.07 -7.61
N ALA A 66 11.95 1.40 -7.92
CA ALA A 66 11.90 -0.02 -8.21
C ALA A 66 12.71 -0.38 -9.46
N THR A 67 13.51 -1.44 -9.37
CA THR A 67 13.98 -2.13 -10.57
C THR A 67 12.86 -2.99 -11.15
N GLU A 68 12.96 -3.35 -12.45
CA GLU A 68 12.00 -4.25 -13.08
C GLU A 68 11.98 -5.62 -12.37
N GLU A 69 13.13 -6.10 -11.94
CA GLU A 69 13.27 -7.34 -11.20
C GLU A 69 12.52 -7.31 -9.88
N GLN A 70 12.73 -6.27 -9.05
CA GLN A 70 12.06 -6.09 -7.76
C GLN A 70 10.54 -6.02 -7.91
N PHE A 71 10.07 -5.21 -8.84
CA PHE A 71 8.64 -5.03 -9.08
C PHE A 71 7.99 -6.33 -9.57
N THR A 72 8.63 -7.03 -10.49
CA THR A 72 8.16 -8.32 -11.03
C THR A 72 8.16 -9.38 -9.95
N TRP A 73 9.21 -9.46 -9.13
CA TRP A 73 9.30 -10.39 -8.01
C TRP A 73 8.17 -10.18 -7.00
N CYS A 74 7.92 -8.94 -6.57
CA CYS A 74 6.81 -8.63 -5.65
C CYS A 74 5.46 -9.07 -6.23
N LYS A 75 5.21 -8.82 -7.52
CA LYS A 75 3.99 -9.28 -8.20
C LYS A 75 3.86 -10.81 -8.19
N GLN A 76 4.95 -11.52 -8.47
CA GLN A 76 4.96 -12.99 -8.42
C GLN A 76 4.66 -13.51 -7.01
N MET A 77 5.24 -12.90 -5.98
CA MET A 77 4.97 -13.30 -4.59
C MET A 77 3.50 -13.08 -4.20
N ILE A 78 2.89 -11.98 -4.64
CA ILE A 78 1.45 -11.75 -4.46
C ILE A 78 0.64 -12.83 -5.18
N MET A 79 0.97 -13.14 -6.42
CA MET A 79 0.26 -14.17 -7.21
C MET A 79 0.38 -15.57 -6.61
N ASN A 80 1.49 -15.89 -5.95
CA ASN A 80 1.68 -17.15 -5.23
C ASN A 80 0.68 -17.32 -4.05
N GLY A 81 0.10 -16.23 -3.55
CA GLY A 81 -0.95 -16.27 -2.54
C GLY A 81 -2.36 -16.45 -3.09
N PHE A 82 -2.55 -16.40 -4.40
CA PHE A 82 -3.85 -16.55 -5.03
C PHE A 82 -4.29 -18.03 -5.13
N PRO A 83 -5.60 -18.30 -5.34
CA PRO A 83 -6.07 -19.64 -5.58
C PRO A 83 -5.36 -20.33 -6.73
N ALA A 84 -5.29 -21.66 -6.67
CA ALA A 84 -4.69 -22.45 -7.74
C ALA A 84 -5.35 -22.15 -9.10
N GLY A 85 -4.55 -22.10 -10.16
CA GLY A 85 -5.00 -21.83 -11.51
C GLY A 85 -5.16 -20.33 -11.87
N VAL A 86 -5.09 -19.41 -10.88
CA VAL A 86 -5.24 -17.96 -11.17
C VAL A 86 -4.07 -17.45 -12.01
N LYS A 87 -2.86 -17.94 -11.75
CA LYS A 87 -1.69 -17.55 -12.53
C LYS A 87 -1.85 -17.90 -13.99
N GLU A 88 -2.19 -19.17 -14.26
CA GLU A 88 -2.44 -19.70 -15.60
C GLU A 88 -3.60 -18.95 -16.29
N LEU A 89 -4.67 -18.64 -15.53
CA LEU A 89 -5.79 -17.85 -16.04
C LEU A 89 -5.34 -16.45 -16.48
N CYS A 90 -4.47 -15.79 -15.71
CA CYS A 90 -3.94 -14.47 -16.03
C CYS A 90 -2.99 -14.47 -17.24
N GLU A 91 -2.27 -15.55 -17.48
CA GLU A 91 -1.36 -15.71 -18.61
C GLU A 91 -2.11 -15.93 -19.95
N LEU A 92 -3.35 -16.41 -19.91
CA LEU A 92 -4.18 -16.55 -21.10
C LEU A 92 -4.48 -15.19 -21.72
N SER A 93 -4.65 -15.14 -23.04
CA SER A 93 -5.27 -13.99 -23.70
C SER A 93 -6.73 -13.85 -23.26
N ALA A 94 -7.33 -12.67 -23.41
CA ALA A 94 -8.74 -12.45 -23.07
C ALA A 94 -9.66 -13.42 -23.83
N LYS A 95 -9.35 -13.69 -25.12
CA LYS A 95 -10.09 -14.64 -25.96
C LYS A 95 -9.93 -16.08 -25.48
N ALA A 96 -8.72 -16.50 -25.09
CA ALA A 96 -8.46 -17.86 -24.62
C ALA A 96 -9.00 -18.11 -23.19
N ALA A 97 -9.08 -17.07 -22.38
CA ALA A 97 -9.70 -17.15 -21.06
C ALA A 97 -11.22 -17.31 -21.15
N GLY A 98 -11.88 -16.67 -22.14
CA GLY A 98 -13.32 -16.73 -22.31
C GLY A 98 -14.06 -16.44 -21.00
N ASP A 99 -15.03 -17.30 -20.68
CA ASP A 99 -15.85 -17.22 -19.47
C ASP A 99 -15.25 -17.99 -18.26
N LYS A 100 -13.97 -18.41 -18.35
CA LYS A 100 -13.31 -19.10 -17.23
C LYS A 100 -13.30 -18.23 -15.97
N VAL A 101 -13.73 -18.82 -14.86
CA VAL A 101 -13.77 -18.18 -13.54
C VAL A 101 -13.06 -19.06 -12.50
N ILE A 102 -12.41 -18.42 -11.53
CA ILE A 102 -11.84 -19.05 -10.34
C ILE A 102 -12.38 -18.29 -9.14
N ASP A 103 -12.96 -18.98 -8.15
CA ASP A 103 -13.63 -18.39 -7.01
C ASP A 103 -14.67 -17.30 -7.42
N GLY A 104 -15.44 -17.58 -8.47
CA GLY A 104 -16.47 -16.67 -9.00
C GLY A 104 -15.90 -15.39 -9.64
N ARG A 105 -14.63 -15.33 -9.93
CA ARG A 105 -13.96 -14.15 -10.51
C ARG A 105 -13.27 -14.51 -11.83
N ASN A 106 -13.43 -13.64 -12.82
CA ASN A 106 -12.84 -13.81 -14.14
C ASN A 106 -11.39 -13.31 -14.22
N ARG A 107 -10.75 -13.54 -15.37
CA ARG A 107 -9.38 -13.08 -15.66
C ARG A 107 -9.19 -11.59 -15.42
N SER A 108 -10.14 -10.74 -15.87
CA SER A 108 -10.02 -9.27 -15.73
C SER A 108 -9.97 -8.83 -14.28
N TYR A 109 -10.68 -9.50 -13.39
CA TYR A 109 -10.60 -9.25 -11.96
C TYR A 109 -9.21 -9.64 -11.43
N TRP A 110 -8.77 -10.88 -11.68
CA TRP A 110 -7.52 -11.39 -11.11
C TRP A 110 -6.30 -10.66 -11.62
N SER A 111 -6.26 -10.27 -12.89
CA SER A 111 -5.12 -9.55 -13.48
C SER A 111 -4.86 -8.18 -12.86
N LYS A 112 -5.88 -7.57 -12.23
CA LYS A 112 -5.77 -6.27 -11.56
C LYS A 112 -5.33 -6.38 -10.09
N GLN A 113 -5.56 -7.55 -9.47
CA GLN A 113 -5.31 -7.72 -8.03
C GLN A 113 -3.85 -7.50 -7.61
N PRO A 114 -2.82 -7.97 -8.34
CA PRO A 114 -1.43 -7.73 -7.94
C PRO A 114 -1.11 -6.24 -7.81
N ASN A 115 -1.53 -5.43 -8.77
CA ASN A 115 -1.31 -3.98 -8.72
C ASN A 115 -2.10 -3.31 -7.58
N SER A 116 -3.33 -3.75 -7.32
CA SER A 116 -4.15 -3.25 -6.21
C SER A 116 -3.50 -3.54 -4.86
N ILE A 117 -2.99 -4.78 -4.67
CA ILE A 117 -2.31 -5.18 -3.44
C ILE A 117 -0.97 -4.43 -3.28
N MET A 118 -0.21 -4.28 -4.38
CA MET A 118 1.03 -3.47 -4.38
C MET A 118 0.75 -2.03 -3.96
N GLY A 119 -0.31 -1.41 -4.49
CA GLY A 119 -0.72 -0.06 -4.12
C GLY A 119 -1.08 0.07 -2.64
N ALA A 120 -1.79 -0.92 -2.09
CA ALA A 120 -2.12 -0.95 -0.67
C ALA A 120 -0.85 -1.09 0.20
N LEU A 121 0.06 -2.00 -0.14
CA LEU A 121 1.33 -2.17 0.56
C LEU A 121 2.22 -0.92 0.47
N ASN A 122 2.28 -0.28 -0.71
CA ASN A 122 2.98 0.98 -0.90
C ASN A 122 2.47 2.06 0.06
N THR A 123 1.15 2.26 0.12
CA THR A 123 0.53 3.26 1.00
C THR A 123 0.88 3.00 2.47
N GLN A 124 0.78 1.75 2.92
CA GLN A 124 1.07 1.40 4.31
C GLN A 124 2.56 1.53 4.66
N LEU A 125 3.44 1.15 3.73
CA LEU A 125 4.89 1.30 3.94
C LEU A 125 5.28 2.78 3.98
N ARG A 126 4.73 3.61 3.11
CA ARG A 126 4.94 5.07 3.12
C ARG A 126 4.49 5.69 4.43
N ASN A 127 3.29 5.38 4.91
CA ASN A 127 2.80 5.88 6.20
C ASN A 127 3.75 5.51 7.34
N ARG A 128 4.33 4.30 7.28
CA ARG A 128 5.29 3.86 8.29
C ARG A 128 6.63 4.60 8.17
N GLU A 129 7.11 4.85 6.96
CA GLU A 129 8.32 5.66 6.71
C GLU A 129 8.14 7.10 7.22
N GLU A 130 6.97 7.70 7.03
CA GLU A 130 6.63 9.04 7.53
C GLU A 130 6.66 9.07 9.07
N ILE A 131 6.06 8.07 9.74
CA ILE A 131 6.10 7.94 11.20
C ILE A 131 7.53 7.77 11.71
N ASP A 132 8.33 6.90 11.08
CA ASP A 132 9.72 6.69 11.45
C ASP A 132 10.56 7.97 11.29
N ALA A 133 10.32 8.75 10.23
CA ALA A 133 10.99 10.02 9.99
C ALA A 133 10.60 11.08 11.05
N GLU A 134 9.35 11.11 11.47
CA GLU A 134 8.88 11.98 12.54
C GLU A 134 9.53 11.63 13.89
N ILE A 135 9.61 10.33 14.21
CA ILE A 135 10.30 9.85 15.42
C ILE A 135 11.79 10.23 15.38
N ALA A 136 12.46 10.01 14.24
CA ALA A 136 13.87 10.35 14.04
C ALA A 136 14.14 11.86 14.14
N SER A 137 13.15 12.70 13.82
CA SER A 137 13.24 14.16 13.97
C SER A 137 13.03 14.66 15.40
N GLY A 138 12.95 13.76 16.40
CA GLY A 138 12.81 14.08 17.82
C GLY A 138 11.36 14.27 18.27
N LYS A 139 10.37 13.98 17.42
CA LYS A 139 8.98 13.90 17.87
C LYS A 139 8.77 12.61 18.64
N GLN A 140 8.12 12.69 19.80
CA GLN A 140 7.84 11.50 20.60
C GLN A 140 6.93 10.55 19.81
N GLY A 141 7.27 9.24 19.80
CA GLY A 141 6.54 8.24 18.99
C GLY A 141 5.06 8.10 19.34
N ALA A 142 4.65 8.48 20.56
CA ALA A 142 3.23 8.59 20.93
C ALA A 142 2.53 9.74 20.19
N ASP A 143 3.18 10.88 20.06
CA ASP A 143 2.63 12.06 19.36
C ASP A 143 2.53 11.82 17.85
N ALA A 144 3.52 11.11 17.26
CA ALA A 144 3.49 10.74 15.85
C ALA A 144 2.34 9.78 15.54
N ARG A 145 2.08 8.78 16.41
CA ARG A 145 0.94 7.86 16.26
C ARG A 145 -0.39 8.55 16.45
N THR A 146 -0.49 9.43 17.44
CA THR A 146 -1.70 10.21 17.71
C THR A 146 -1.99 11.16 16.55
N ARG A 147 -0.97 11.87 16.03
CA ARG A 147 -1.11 12.73 14.85
C ARG A 147 -1.52 11.95 13.61
N SER A 148 -0.97 10.76 13.41
CA SER A 148 -1.38 9.90 12.28
C SER A 148 -2.85 9.49 12.38
N GLN A 149 -3.35 9.18 13.59
CA GLN A 149 -4.77 8.89 13.82
C GLN A 149 -5.65 10.12 13.65
N GLU A 150 -5.18 11.27 14.12
CA GLU A 150 -5.87 12.56 13.94
C GLU A 150 -5.96 12.94 12.45
N LEU A 151 -4.87 12.80 11.69
CA LEU A 151 -4.88 13.06 10.25
C LEU A 151 -5.83 12.10 9.50
N ILE A 152 -5.82 10.81 9.84
CA ILE A 152 -6.76 9.84 9.27
C ILE A 152 -8.20 10.25 9.58
N ALA A 153 -8.51 10.58 10.83
CA ALA A 153 -9.83 11.04 11.24
C ALA A 153 -10.24 12.33 10.49
N LYS A 154 -9.32 13.27 10.33
CA LYS A 154 -9.52 14.50 9.57
C LYS A 154 -9.83 14.24 8.10
N ASP A 155 -9.09 13.33 7.46
CA ASP A 155 -9.31 12.96 6.06
C ASP A 155 -10.64 12.21 5.87
N GLU A 156 -11.01 11.33 6.79
CA GLU A 156 -12.30 10.63 6.77
C GLU A 156 -13.48 11.59 6.93
N LEU A 157 -13.39 12.52 7.89
CA LEU A 157 -14.40 13.54 8.10
C LEU A 157 -14.52 14.47 6.88
N THR A 158 -13.40 14.89 6.31
CA THR A 158 -13.38 15.70 5.09
C THR A 158 -14.01 14.95 3.91
N GLY A 159 -13.70 13.65 3.77
CA GLY A 159 -14.31 12.79 2.77
C GLY A 159 -15.83 12.63 2.96
N LEU A 160 -16.30 12.57 4.21
CA LEU A 160 -17.73 12.55 4.53
C LEU A 160 -18.41 13.87 4.18
N ILE A 161 -17.83 15.02 4.56
CA ILE A 161 -18.34 16.35 4.20
C ILE A 161 -18.51 16.49 2.69
N ASN A 162 -17.49 16.11 1.92
CA ASN A 162 -17.54 16.18 0.45
C ASN A 162 -18.63 15.28 -0.16
N ARG A 163 -18.91 14.12 0.46
CA ARG A 163 -20.01 13.24 0.05
C ARG A 163 -21.37 13.84 0.35
N LEU A 164 -21.54 14.42 1.54
CA LEU A 164 -22.78 15.07 1.97
C LEU A 164 -23.10 16.29 1.10
N GLN A 165 -22.09 17.12 0.78
CA GLN A 165 -22.24 18.28 -0.11
C GLN A 165 -22.65 17.93 -1.54
N LYS A 166 -22.33 16.70 -1.99
CA LYS A 166 -22.68 16.20 -3.33
C LYS A 166 -23.98 15.38 -3.35
N ALA A 167 -24.56 15.08 -2.19
CA ALA A 167 -25.77 14.29 -2.11
C ALA A 167 -26.99 15.14 -2.55
N GLU A 168 -27.63 14.74 -3.64
CA GLU A 168 -28.85 15.39 -4.13
C GLU A 168 -30.08 15.10 -3.25
N THR A 169 -30.06 13.94 -2.57
CA THR A 169 -31.11 13.54 -1.63
C THR A 169 -30.50 12.87 -0.41
N PHE A 170 -30.69 13.47 0.76
CA PHE A 170 -30.30 12.92 2.03
C PHE A 170 -31.46 12.99 3.01
N GLN A 171 -32.00 11.83 3.38
CA GLN A 171 -33.07 11.77 4.39
C GLN A 171 -32.46 11.68 5.78
N THR A 172 -32.52 12.75 6.53
CA THR A 172 -32.07 12.83 7.92
C THR A 172 -33.06 13.68 8.73
N THR A 173 -33.10 13.44 10.02
CA THR A 173 -33.87 14.26 10.97
C THR A 173 -33.14 15.58 11.31
N MET A 174 -31.90 15.72 10.93
CA MET A 174 -31.10 16.92 11.12
C MET A 174 -30.94 17.64 9.76
N ASP A 175 -31.00 18.96 9.81
CA ASP A 175 -30.71 19.78 8.64
C ASP A 175 -29.29 19.52 8.12
N LEU A 176 -29.17 19.35 6.81
CA LEU A 176 -27.91 18.98 6.16
C LEU A 176 -26.82 20.03 6.37
N ASP A 177 -27.18 21.31 6.31
CA ASP A 177 -26.22 22.41 6.50
C ASP A 177 -25.71 22.46 7.95
N THR A 178 -26.58 22.17 8.91
CA THR A 178 -26.19 22.03 10.32
C THR A 178 -25.23 20.86 10.52
N MET A 179 -25.49 19.72 9.90
CA MET A 179 -24.61 18.54 9.97
C MET A 179 -23.24 18.85 9.36
N ILE A 180 -23.18 19.43 8.17
CA ILE A 180 -21.94 19.83 7.50
C ILE A 180 -21.16 20.82 8.36
N SER A 181 -21.82 21.82 8.95
CA SER A 181 -21.20 22.81 9.81
C SER A 181 -20.57 22.20 11.07
N GLN A 182 -21.25 21.24 11.70
CA GLN A 182 -20.71 20.49 12.84
C GLN A 182 -19.49 19.65 12.47
N LEU A 183 -19.55 18.93 11.34
CA LEU A 183 -18.41 18.15 10.85
C LEU A 183 -17.21 19.04 10.50
N GLN A 184 -17.44 20.20 9.90
CA GLN A 184 -16.37 21.18 9.62
C GLN A 184 -15.74 21.73 10.91
N ALA A 185 -16.55 21.99 11.96
CA ALA A 185 -16.03 22.37 13.27
C ALA A 185 -15.16 21.29 13.89
N MET A 186 -15.57 20.00 13.77
CA MET A 186 -14.77 18.85 14.20
C MET A 186 -13.43 18.76 13.45
N VAL A 187 -13.45 18.92 12.11
CA VAL A 187 -12.20 18.92 11.30
C VAL A 187 -11.25 20.03 11.75
N LYS A 188 -11.76 21.22 12.07
CA LYS A 188 -10.96 22.34 12.57
C LYS A 188 -10.40 22.09 13.97
N SER A 189 -11.08 21.31 14.81
CA SER A 189 -10.61 20.99 16.18
C SER A 189 -9.50 19.93 16.20
N ILE A 190 -9.34 19.17 15.13
CA ILE A 190 -8.31 18.13 15.00
C ILE A 190 -6.95 18.73 14.54
N GLY A 191 -6.88 19.99 14.32
CA GLY A 191 -5.61 20.48 13.96
C GLY A 191 -5.32 21.66 13.40
#